data_22f4d27aa2c516a4aedd92ba9a0670c4
#
_entry.id   22f4d27aa2c516a4aedd92ba9a0670c4
#
_cell.length_a   1.000
_cell.length_b   1.000
_cell.length_c   1.000
_cell.angle_alpha   90.00
_cell.angle_beta   90.00
_cell.angle_gamma   90.00
#
_symmetry.space_group_name_H-M   'P 1'
#
loop_
_entity.id
_entity.type
_entity.pdbx_description
1 polymer ?
#
loop_
_entity_poly.entity_id
_entity_poly.type
_entity_poly.pdbx_seq_one_letter_code
_entity_poly.pdbx_strand_id
1 'polypeptide(L)'
;YREGQDPYILLENIEKELSISTRPLTWPIGIGAKFQGVYNLLEKKLLHFSINKTKISDDVVTVEDLNSEILDNQIGSLAADLLREDVELIEGIYEDFDEELYRDGYLSPVFFGSAINNFGVKELLDTFVKIAPSPLPRTTEAREVLPSEKDFSGFIFKIHANLDPNHRDRIAFCRIVSGKFERNKFYHHTRLKKKLRFAAPYGFLANSKNIIQESYPGDVVGLYDAGNFKIGDTLTEGEELFFKGIPSFSPEIFKELVNKDPFKSKQLDKGIRQLTDEGVAQLFLQHSGSKKIIGTVGELQFEVIQHRLLHEYGASCSFNHINYYKACWLTSNNKKSLEQFIAKKFNNITYDKNDNPVFMADTEWSLKMARENFPDIEFHLILNH
;
A
#
# COMPACT_ATOMS: atom_id res chain seq x y z
N TYR A 1 22.78 8.38 -20.67
CA TYR A 1 21.43 7.82 -20.61
C TYR A 1 21.48 6.40 -21.14
N ARG A 2 20.92 5.43 -20.37
CA ARG A 2 20.73 4.05 -20.84
C ARG A 2 19.40 4.00 -21.60
N GLU A 3 19.38 3.24 -22.69
CA GLU A 3 18.12 2.91 -23.36
C GLU A 3 17.25 2.10 -22.41
N GLY A 4 15.94 2.44 -22.35
CA GLY A 4 14.94 1.67 -21.63
C GLY A 4 14.58 0.37 -22.36
N GLN A 5 13.74 -0.43 -21.74
CA GLN A 5 13.12 -1.58 -22.41
C GLN A 5 12.11 -1.08 -23.44
N ASP A 6 11.83 -1.94 -24.41
CA ASP A 6 10.78 -1.69 -25.39
C ASP A 6 9.42 -1.46 -24.71
N PRO A 7 8.64 -0.45 -25.15
CA PRO A 7 7.34 -0.14 -24.55
C PRO A 7 6.36 -1.31 -24.57
N TYR A 8 6.32 -2.11 -25.62
CA TYR A 8 5.43 -3.28 -25.70
C TYR A 8 5.82 -4.35 -24.70
N ILE A 9 7.12 -4.60 -24.50
CA ILE A 9 7.61 -5.53 -23.48
C ILE A 9 7.24 -5.06 -22.06
N LEU A 10 7.27 -3.75 -21.82
CA LEU A 10 6.85 -3.18 -20.53
C LEU A 10 5.36 -3.41 -20.28
N LEU A 11 4.50 -3.21 -21.27
CA LEU A 11 3.06 -3.45 -21.17
C LEU A 11 2.78 -4.94 -20.91
N GLU A 12 3.38 -5.84 -21.70
CA GLU A 12 3.25 -7.29 -21.52
C GLU A 12 3.69 -7.74 -20.11
N ASN A 13 4.79 -7.20 -19.60
CA ASN A 13 5.24 -7.50 -18.25
C ASN A 13 4.24 -7.07 -17.18
N ILE A 14 3.64 -5.87 -17.30
CA ILE A 14 2.60 -5.39 -16.38
C ILE A 14 1.41 -6.34 -16.40
N GLU A 15 0.92 -6.70 -17.57
CA GLU A 15 -0.23 -7.59 -17.75
C GLU A 15 0.03 -8.97 -17.14
N LYS A 16 1.21 -9.52 -17.39
CA LYS A 16 1.60 -10.83 -16.88
C LYS A 16 1.79 -10.86 -15.37
N GLU A 17 2.48 -9.87 -14.81
CA GLU A 17 2.80 -9.84 -13.37
C GLU A 17 1.60 -9.47 -12.51
N LEU A 18 0.74 -8.57 -13.00
CA LEU A 18 -0.41 -8.06 -12.24
C LEU A 18 -1.74 -8.70 -12.62
N SER A 19 -1.79 -9.46 -13.73
CA SER A 19 -3.03 -10.06 -14.27
C SER A 19 -4.14 -9.02 -14.51
N ILE A 20 -3.77 -7.86 -15.02
CA ILE A 20 -4.67 -6.76 -15.42
C ILE A 20 -4.37 -6.38 -16.87
N SER A 21 -5.38 -5.96 -17.63
CA SER A 21 -5.18 -5.40 -18.96
C SER A 21 -4.56 -4.01 -18.88
N THR A 22 -3.78 -3.63 -19.87
CA THR A 22 -3.24 -2.27 -20.00
C THR A 22 -3.83 -1.56 -21.21
N ARG A 23 -3.95 -0.22 -21.12
CA ARG A 23 -4.26 0.64 -22.27
C ARG A 23 -3.27 1.81 -22.28
N PRO A 24 -2.33 1.86 -23.22
CA PRO A 24 -1.48 3.04 -23.37
C PRO A 24 -2.32 4.24 -23.81
N LEU A 25 -2.21 5.33 -23.07
CA LEU A 25 -2.86 6.62 -23.39
C LEU A 25 -1.88 7.66 -23.91
N THR A 26 -0.59 7.44 -23.68
CA THR A 26 0.50 8.16 -24.37
C THR A 26 1.49 7.16 -24.93
N TRP A 27 2.16 7.50 -26.03
CA TRP A 27 3.17 6.65 -26.65
C TRP A 27 4.49 7.39 -26.87
N PRO A 28 5.66 6.81 -26.55
CA PRO A 28 6.94 7.46 -26.67
C PRO A 28 7.39 7.55 -28.13
N ILE A 29 7.97 8.67 -28.50
CA ILE A 29 8.56 8.91 -29.81
C ILE A 29 10.06 8.78 -29.71
N GLY A 30 10.56 7.63 -30.13
CA GLY A 30 11.96 7.24 -29.96
C GLY A 30 12.32 6.81 -28.54
N ILE A 31 13.50 6.22 -28.38
CA ILE A 31 14.02 5.66 -27.12
C ILE A 31 15.42 6.19 -26.85
N GLY A 32 15.78 6.34 -25.59
CA GLY A 32 17.12 6.74 -25.16
C GLY A 32 17.55 8.12 -25.68
N ALA A 33 18.65 8.18 -26.42
CA ALA A 33 19.15 9.45 -26.97
C ALA A 33 18.31 10.00 -28.13
N LYS A 34 17.47 9.16 -28.74
CA LYS A 34 16.55 9.52 -29.82
C LYS A 34 15.16 9.91 -29.34
N PHE A 35 14.93 9.92 -28.02
CA PHE A 35 13.64 10.29 -27.46
C PHE A 35 13.31 11.76 -27.73
N GLN A 36 12.19 12.01 -28.40
CA GLN A 36 11.76 13.35 -28.82
C GLN A 36 10.54 13.86 -28.04
N GLY A 37 9.76 12.95 -27.46
CA GLY A 37 8.54 13.29 -26.75
C GLY A 37 7.56 12.12 -26.64
N VAL A 38 6.30 12.44 -26.38
CA VAL A 38 5.21 11.46 -26.40
C VAL A 38 4.05 11.96 -27.25
N TYR A 39 3.35 11.03 -27.87
CA TYR A 39 2.07 11.29 -28.51
C TYR A 39 0.92 10.87 -27.57
N ASN A 40 0.01 11.79 -27.29
CA ASN A 40 -1.21 11.51 -26.51
C ASN A 40 -2.28 10.94 -27.45
N LEU A 41 -2.60 9.65 -27.28
CA LEU A 41 -3.53 8.90 -28.10
C LEU A 41 -5.00 9.36 -27.95
N LEU A 42 -5.37 9.83 -26.74
CA LEU A 42 -6.72 10.32 -26.48
C LEU A 42 -6.95 11.72 -27.02
N GLU A 43 -6.03 12.63 -26.75
CA GLU A 43 -6.20 14.04 -27.10
C GLU A 43 -5.61 14.37 -28.48
N LYS A 44 -4.95 13.40 -29.14
CA LYS A 44 -4.29 13.54 -30.43
C LYS A 44 -3.30 14.71 -30.46
N LYS A 45 -2.45 14.74 -29.41
CA LYS A 45 -1.49 15.81 -29.20
C LYS A 45 -0.06 15.27 -29.13
N LEU A 46 0.84 15.97 -29.79
CA LEU A 46 2.28 15.75 -29.69
C LEU A 46 2.85 16.64 -28.58
N LEU A 47 3.55 16.02 -27.62
CA LEU A 47 4.24 16.70 -26.54
C LEU A 47 5.75 16.55 -26.73
N HIS A 48 6.42 17.63 -27.05
CA HIS A 48 7.88 17.62 -27.25
C HIS A 48 8.64 17.61 -25.92
N PHE A 49 9.65 16.75 -25.87
CA PHE A 49 10.59 16.71 -24.76
C PHE A 49 11.76 17.68 -24.98
N SER A 50 12.07 18.49 -23.98
CA SER A 50 13.28 19.31 -24.00
C SER A 50 14.02 19.26 -22.67
N ILE A 51 15.33 18.97 -22.72
CA ILE A 51 16.19 18.60 -21.59
C ILE A 51 16.41 19.75 -20.57
N ASN A 52 16.20 21.00 -20.90
CA ASN A 52 16.62 22.14 -20.06
C ASN A 52 15.53 23.12 -19.69
N LYS A 53 14.26 22.71 -19.67
CA LYS A 53 13.18 23.63 -19.31
C LYS A 53 12.71 23.40 -17.87
N THR A 54 13.01 24.37 -17.02
CA THR A 54 12.43 24.57 -15.69
C THR A 54 10.94 24.96 -15.73
N LYS A 55 10.41 25.23 -16.91
CA LYS A 55 8.98 25.49 -17.14
C LYS A 55 8.42 24.34 -17.98
N ILE A 56 7.19 23.89 -17.62
CA ILE A 56 6.34 23.06 -18.46
C ILE A 56 6.33 23.73 -19.82
N SER A 57 6.88 23.06 -20.84
CA SER A 57 6.94 23.67 -22.16
C SER A 57 5.55 23.67 -22.77
N ASP A 58 5.13 24.83 -23.26
CA ASP A 58 3.90 24.99 -24.05
C ASP A 58 4.07 24.45 -25.49
N ASP A 59 5.10 23.64 -25.76
CA ASP A 59 5.36 23.04 -27.07
C ASP A 59 4.46 21.82 -27.29
N VAL A 60 3.15 22.04 -27.20
CA VAL A 60 2.11 21.06 -27.49
C VAL A 60 1.56 21.35 -28.87
N VAL A 61 1.66 20.40 -29.78
CA VAL A 61 1.13 20.51 -31.13
C VAL A 61 -0.04 19.54 -31.30
N THR A 62 -1.19 20.02 -31.68
CA THR A 62 -2.32 19.14 -32.03
C THR A 62 -2.07 18.51 -33.38
N VAL A 63 -2.11 17.18 -33.44
CA VAL A 63 -1.93 16.37 -34.66
C VAL A 63 -3.11 15.38 -34.70
N GLU A 64 -4.22 15.82 -35.26
CA GLU A 64 -5.45 15.01 -35.34
C GLU A 64 -5.30 13.93 -36.43
N ASP A 65 -4.64 14.26 -37.54
CA ASP A 65 -4.32 13.34 -38.62
C ASP A 65 -2.82 13.03 -38.62
N LEU A 66 -2.49 11.81 -38.27
CA LEU A 66 -1.10 11.32 -38.27
C LEU A 66 -0.48 11.30 -39.67
N ASN A 67 -1.27 11.28 -40.74
CA ASN A 67 -0.78 11.31 -42.13
C ASN A 67 -0.49 12.74 -42.61
N SER A 68 -0.75 13.75 -41.78
CA SER A 68 -0.47 15.14 -42.12
C SER A 68 1.04 15.43 -42.13
N GLU A 69 1.49 16.32 -43.03
CA GLU A 69 2.87 16.81 -43.06
C GLU A 69 3.29 17.53 -41.77
N ILE A 70 2.33 17.92 -40.93
CA ILE A 70 2.59 18.55 -39.63
C ILE A 70 3.44 17.64 -38.76
N LEU A 71 3.13 16.35 -38.71
CA LEU A 71 3.87 15.36 -37.92
C LEU A 71 5.29 15.23 -38.42
N ASP A 72 5.48 15.08 -39.74
CA ASP A 72 6.79 14.93 -40.36
C ASP A 72 7.67 16.17 -40.11
N ASN A 73 7.08 17.35 -40.17
CA ASN A 73 7.78 18.61 -39.88
C ASN A 73 8.21 18.76 -38.41
N GLN A 74 7.46 18.17 -37.48
CA GLN A 74 7.71 18.27 -36.04
C GLN A 74 8.77 17.29 -35.53
N ILE A 75 8.75 16.03 -35.99
CA ILE A 75 9.60 14.96 -35.45
C ILE A 75 10.50 14.30 -36.50
N GLY A 76 10.40 14.68 -37.77
CA GLY A 76 11.10 14.11 -38.91
C GLY A 76 10.37 12.86 -39.46
N SER A 77 10.50 12.64 -40.77
CA SER A 77 9.74 11.59 -41.49
C SER A 77 9.94 10.19 -40.90
N LEU A 78 11.20 9.83 -40.59
CA LEU A 78 11.47 8.50 -40.04
C LEU A 78 10.76 8.25 -38.67
N ALA A 79 10.78 9.21 -37.77
CA ALA A 79 10.11 9.08 -36.48
C ALA A 79 8.57 9.14 -36.63
N ALA A 80 8.09 9.91 -37.62
CA ALA A 80 6.68 9.99 -37.94
C ALA A 80 6.14 8.65 -38.50
N ASP A 81 6.88 8.01 -39.41
CA ASP A 81 6.51 6.70 -39.95
C ASP A 81 6.46 5.62 -38.86
N LEU A 82 7.46 5.57 -37.98
CA LEU A 82 7.44 4.65 -36.83
C LEU A 82 6.27 4.92 -35.88
N LEU A 83 5.95 6.18 -35.61
CA LEU A 83 4.80 6.52 -34.76
C LEU A 83 3.47 6.09 -35.43
N ARG A 84 3.32 6.24 -36.75
CA ARG A 84 2.15 5.76 -37.48
C ARG A 84 1.96 4.26 -37.33
N GLU A 85 3.06 3.50 -37.55
CA GLU A 85 3.07 2.04 -37.38
C GLU A 85 2.72 1.65 -35.94
N ASP A 86 3.32 2.30 -34.95
CA ASP A 86 3.04 2.02 -33.52
C ASP A 86 1.58 2.31 -33.16
N VAL A 87 1.02 3.45 -33.60
CA VAL A 87 -0.38 3.81 -33.31
C VAL A 87 -1.35 2.83 -33.96
N GLU A 88 -1.11 2.43 -35.23
CA GLU A 88 -1.93 1.43 -35.92
C GLU A 88 -1.89 0.08 -35.15
N LEU A 89 -0.72 -0.32 -34.68
CA LEU A 89 -0.55 -1.54 -33.90
C LEU A 89 -1.27 -1.47 -32.55
N ILE A 90 -1.18 -0.34 -31.85
CA ILE A 90 -1.86 -0.11 -30.56
C ILE A 90 -3.39 -0.16 -30.75
N GLU A 91 -3.91 0.52 -31.77
CA GLU A 91 -5.35 0.52 -32.06
C GLU A 91 -5.85 -0.87 -32.50
N GLY A 92 -4.99 -1.70 -33.08
CA GLY A 92 -5.31 -3.08 -33.47
C GLY A 92 -5.21 -4.10 -32.33
N ILE A 93 -4.37 -3.89 -31.34
CA ILE A 93 -4.11 -4.84 -30.24
C ILE A 93 -4.91 -4.50 -28.98
N TYR A 94 -5.01 -3.24 -28.64
CA TYR A 94 -5.62 -2.76 -27.39
C TYR A 94 -7.02 -2.20 -27.66
N GLU A 95 -8.00 -2.65 -26.89
CA GLU A 95 -9.34 -2.07 -26.89
C GLU A 95 -9.32 -0.63 -26.40
N ASP A 96 -10.33 0.16 -26.74
CA ASP A 96 -10.48 1.52 -26.24
C ASP A 96 -10.53 1.57 -24.72
N PHE A 97 -10.13 2.71 -24.14
CA PHE A 97 -10.13 2.87 -22.70
C PHE A 97 -11.55 2.81 -22.14
N ASP A 98 -11.80 1.81 -21.32
CA ASP A 98 -13.08 1.58 -20.64
C ASP A 98 -12.97 2.01 -19.16
N GLU A 99 -13.77 3.03 -18.78
CA GLU A 99 -13.78 3.54 -17.41
C GLU A 99 -14.39 2.54 -16.41
N GLU A 100 -15.32 1.66 -16.82
CA GLU A 100 -15.91 0.66 -15.93
C GLU A 100 -14.89 -0.42 -15.60
N LEU A 101 -14.20 -0.96 -16.59
CA LEU A 101 -13.09 -1.90 -16.38
C LEU A 101 -11.96 -1.29 -15.53
N TYR A 102 -11.67 0.00 -15.73
CA TYR A 102 -10.71 0.71 -14.90
C TYR A 102 -11.16 0.81 -13.43
N ARG A 103 -12.41 1.18 -13.19
CA ARG A 103 -12.99 1.29 -11.83
C ARG A 103 -13.07 -0.04 -11.11
N ASP A 104 -13.31 -1.12 -11.86
CA ASP A 104 -13.36 -2.49 -11.35
C ASP A 104 -11.97 -3.12 -11.15
N GLY A 105 -10.91 -2.44 -11.61
CA GLY A 105 -9.52 -2.87 -11.42
C GLY A 105 -9.04 -3.91 -12.44
N TYR A 106 -9.74 -4.09 -13.54
CA TYR A 106 -9.35 -5.01 -14.62
C TYR A 106 -8.52 -4.34 -15.72
N LEU A 107 -8.56 -3.02 -15.83
CA LEU A 107 -7.84 -2.23 -16.81
C LEU A 107 -7.02 -1.13 -16.14
N SER A 108 -5.79 -0.91 -16.60
CA SER A 108 -4.94 0.21 -16.16
C SER A 108 -4.53 1.10 -17.32
N PRO A 109 -4.79 2.42 -17.25
CA PRO A 109 -4.24 3.36 -18.22
C PRO A 109 -2.73 3.51 -18.00
N VAL A 110 -1.96 3.53 -19.10
CA VAL A 110 -0.49 3.65 -19.06
C VAL A 110 -0.05 4.95 -19.71
N PHE A 111 0.82 5.68 -19.01
CA PHE A 111 1.44 6.92 -19.48
C PHE A 111 2.96 6.77 -19.49
N PHE A 112 3.58 7.21 -20.57
CA PHE A 112 5.03 7.31 -20.67
C PHE A 112 5.48 8.71 -20.27
N GLY A 113 6.43 8.80 -19.35
CA GLY A 113 6.90 10.08 -18.84
C GLY A 113 8.17 9.96 -17.99
N SER A 114 8.63 11.09 -17.48
CA SER A 114 9.80 11.18 -16.60
C SER A 114 9.55 12.17 -15.46
N ALA A 115 9.35 11.67 -14.26
CA ALA A 115 9.14 12.49 -13.07
C ALA A 115 10.36 13.40 -12.77
N ILE A 116 11.58 12.90 -12.99
CA ILE A 116 12.82 13.68 -12.79
C ILE A 116 12.89 14.89 -13.73
N ASN A 117 12.39 14.73 -14.96
CA ASN A 117 12.38 15.79 -15.95
C ASN A 117 11.05 16.58 -15.99
N ASN A 118 10.14 16.25 -15.09
CA ASN A 118 8.78 16.80 -15.03
C ASN A 118 8.05 16.76 -16.39
N PHE A 119 8.17 15.61 -17.09
CA PHE A 119 7.63 15.39 -18.42
C PHE A 119 6.60 14.27 -18.42
N GLY A 120 5.46 14.45 -19.10
CA GLY A 120 4.35 13.49 -19.16
C GLY A 120 3.55 13.34 -17.84
N VAL A 121 3.97 14.02 -16.76
CA VAL A 121 3.31 13.95 -15.45
C VAL A 121 1.99 14.72 -15.46
N LYS A 122 1.93 15.84 -16.18
CA LYS A 122 0.70 16.65 -16.30
C LYS A 122 -0.41 15.86 -16.98
N GLU A 123 -0.12 15.18 -18.06
CA GLU A 123 -1.07 14.34 -18.82
C GLU A 123 -1.63 13.21 -17.96
N LEU A 124 -0.75 12.55 -17.19
CA LEU A 124 -1.17 11.55 -16.21
C LEU A 124 -2.12 12.15 -15.17
N LEU A 125 -1.77 13.29 -14.57
CA LEU A 125 -2.57 13.93 -13.52
C LEU A 125 -3.89 14.47 -14.05
N ASP A 126 -3.88 15.12 -15.22
CA ASP A 126 -5.10 15.68 -15.84
C ASP A 126 -6.09 14.55 -16.21
N THR A 127 -5.58 13.43 -16.71
CA THR A 127 -6.42 12.25 -16.99
C THR A 127 -6.90 11.63 -15.69
N PHE A 128 -6.02 11.43 -14.71
CA PHE A 128 -6.40 10.89 -13.41
C PHE A 128 -7.54 11.66 -12.75
N VAL A 129 -7.48 13.00 -12.77
CA VAL A 129 -8.55 13.86 -12.23
C VAL A 129 -9.89 13.64 -12.94
N LYS A 130 -9.85 13.32 -14.24
CA LYS A 130 -11.08 13.06 -15.03
C LYS A 130 -11.69 11.69 -14.73
N ILE A 131 -10.86 10.64 -14.59
CA ILE A 131 -11.31 9.23 -14.52
C ILE A 131 -11.36 8.67 -13.10
N ALA A 132 -10.66 9.31 -12.13
CA ALA A 132 -10.63 8.83 -10.75
C ALA A 132 -12.03 8.78 -10.15
N PRO A 133 -12.46 7.63 -9.59
CA PRO A 133 -13.77 7.52 -8.97
C PRO A 133 -13.87 8.37 -7.72
N SER A 134 -15.07 8.83 -7.41
CA SER A 134 -15.40 9.35 -6.08
C SER A 134 -15.14 8.29 -5.01
N PRO A 135 -14.97 8.67 -3.74
CA PRO A 135 -14.81 7.71 -2.66
C PRO A 135 -15.93 6.67 -2.68
N LEU A 136 -15.55 5.39 -2.62
CA LEU A 136 -16.48 4.27 -2.66
C LEU A 136 -17.03 3.97 -1.26
N PRO A 137 -18.24 3.38 -1.15
CA PRO A 137 -18.78 2.84 0.09
C PRO A 137 -17.83 1.86 0.75
N ARG A 138 -17.94 1.74 2.07
CA ARG A 138 -17.12 0.80 2.86
C ARG A 138 -17.98 -0.09 3.71
N THR A 139 -17.69 -1.39 3.66
CA THR A 139 -18.37 -2.40 4.44
C THR A 139 -17.90 -2.42 5.89
N THR A 140 -18.83 -2.51 6.81
CA THR A 140 -18.58 -2.77 8.23
C THR A 140 -19.14 -4.13 8.63
N GLU A 141 -19.02 -4.52 9.90
CA GLU A 141 -19.68 -5.73 10.41
C GLU A 141 -21.19 -5.62 10.39
N ALA A 142 -21.72 -4.42 10.58
CA ALA A 142 -23.15 -4.16 10.71
C ALA A 142 -23.82 -3.81 9.37
N ARG A 143 -23.19 -2.98 8.55
CA ARG A 143 -23.76 -2.43 7.32
C ARG A 143 -22.69 -1.85 6.38
N GLU A 144 -23.13 -1.47 5.21
CA GLU A 144 -22.33 -0.61 4.32
C GLU A 144 -22.49 0.86 4.73
N VAL A 145 -21.39 1.62 4.69
CA VAL A 145 -21.34 3.06 4.98
C VAL A 145 -21.08 3.82 3.68
N LEU A 146 -21.97 4.74 3.35
CA LEU A 146 -21.88 5.56 2.14
C LEU A 146 -21.12 6.87 2.42
N PRO A 147 -20.27 7.33 1.49
CA PRO A 147 -19.57 8.61 1.63
C PRO A 147 -20.52 9.83 1.77
N SER A 148 -21.75 9.72 1.26
CA SER A 148 -22.78 10.77 1.31
C SER A 148 -23.51 10.90 2.67
N GLU A 149 -23.25 9.99 3.63
CA GLU A 149 -23.85 10.06 4.96
C GLU A 149 -23.38 11.31 5.71
N LYS A 150 -24.26 11.87 6.54
CA LYS A 150 -23.99 13.12 7.27
C LYS A 150 -23.09 12.93 8.48
N ASP A 151 -23.23 11.78 9.15
CA ASP A 151 -22.50 11.48 10.36
C ASP A 151 -21.08 11.02 10.03
N PHE A 152 -20.12 11.55 10.77
CA PHE A 152 -18.72 11.22 10.57
C PHE A 152 -18.43 9.76 10.93
N SER A 153 -17.73 9.10 10.03
CA SER A 153 -17.03 7.85 10.31
C SER A 153 -15.68 7.80 9.59
N GLY A 154 -14.73 7.13 10.23
CA GLY A 154 -13.41 6.92 9.65
C GLY A 154 -12.67 5.80 10.40
N PHE A 155 -11.64 5.24 9.76
CA PHE A 155 -10.85 4.17 10.36
C PHE A 155 -9.36 4.41 10.24
N ILE A 156 -8.61 3.87 11.20
CA ILE A 156 -7.14 3.92 11.22
C ILE A 156 -6.60 2.79 10.35
N PHE A 157 -5.95 3.13 9.25
CA PHE A 157 -5.36 2.15 8.34
C PHE A 157 -3.84 2.05 8.43
N LYS A 158 -3.19 3.04 9.04
CA LYS A 158 -1.74 3.09 9.21
C LYS A 158 -1.39 3.84 10.48
N ILE A 159 -0.31 3.42 11.13
CA ILE A 159 0.30 4.14 12.25
C ILE A 159 1.78 4.32 11.91
N HIS A 160 2.35 5.48 12.21
CA HIS A 160 3.76 5.77 12.07
C HIS A 160 4.29 6.40 13.35
N ALA A 161 5.29 5.77 13.96
CA ALA A 161 5.99 6.34 15.11
C ALA A 161 7.27 7.03 14.63
N ASN A 162 7.72 8.03 15.41
CA ASN A 162 8.98 8.75 15.20
C ASN A 162 9.15 9.35 13.80
N LEU A 163 8.10 9.98 13.29
CA LEU A 163 8.15 10.67 12.00
C LEU A 163 9.19 11.81 12.00
N ASP A 164 9.40 12.42 13.15
CA ASP A 164 10.52 13.34 13.43
C ASP A 164 11.49 12.64 14.38
N PRO A 165 12.76 12.42 13.98
CA PRO A 165 13.77 11.78 14.85
C PRO A 165 14.00 12.49 16.19
N ASN A 166 13.71 13.80 16.26
CA ASN A 166 13.87 14.61 17.46
C ASN A 166 12.64 14.56 18.38
N HIS A 167 11.50 14.12 17.88
CA HIS A 167 10.26 14.02 18.63
C HIS A 167 9.73 12.57 18.58
N ARG A 168 9.38 12.03 19.75
CA ARG A 168 8.78 10.69 19.86
C ARG A 168 7.28 10.76 19.54
N ASP A 169 6.96 11.26 18.36
CA ASP A 169 5.59 11.41 17.92
C ASP A 169 5.09 10.12 17.27
N ARG A 170 3.87 9.73 17.62
CA ARG A 170 3.15 8.66 16.95
C ARG A 170 1.93 9.28 16.29
N ILE A 171 1.79 9.05 14.98
CA ILE A 171 0.68 9.55 14.18
C ILE A 171 -0.12 8.38 13.65
N ALA A 172 -1.42 8.37 13.93
CA ALA A 172 -2.38 7.46 13.36
C ALA A 172 -3.03 8.12 12.14
N PHE A 173 -3.00 7.44 10.99
CA PHE A 173 -3.60 7.91 9.75
C PHE A 173 -5.02 7.39 9.67
N CYS A 174 -5.98 8.32 9.72
CA CYS A 174 -7.40 8.06 9.63
C CYS A 174 -7.89 8.33 8.22
N ARG A 175 -8.48 7.33 7.57
CA ARG A 175 -9.26 7.50 6.33
C ARG A 175 -10.68 7.88 6.68
N ILE A 176 -11.17 9.01 6.18
CA ILE A 176 -12.55 9.43 6.35
C ILE A 176 -13.42 8.66 5.36
N VAL A 177 -14.49 8.05 5.85
CA VAL A 177 -15.45 7.27 5.05
C VAL A 177 -16.72 8.07 4.80
N SER A 178 -17.29 8.69 5.85
CA SER A 178 -18.51 9.47 5.75
C SER A 178 -18.47 10.73 6.59
N GLY A 179 -19.39 11.64 6.33
CA GLY A 179 -19.57 12.88 7.07
C GLY A 179 -18.39 13.85 6.95
N LYS A 180 -18.18 14.65 7.97
CA LYS A 180 -17.12 15.66 8.01
C LYS A 180 -16.29 15.55 9.29
N PHE A 181 -14.97 15.39 9.16
CA PHE A 181 -14.07 15.56 10.27
C PHE A 181 -13.85 17.04 10.57
N GLU A 182 -13.97 17.42 11.84
CA GLU A 182 -13.76 18.79 12.30
C GLU A 182 -12.78 18.83 13.47
N ARG A 183 -11.85 19.75 13.41
CA ARG A 183 -10.87 20.00 14.48
C ARG A 183 -11.57 20.33 15.78
N ASN A 184 -11.07 19.80 16.90
CA ASN A 184 -11.60 20.02 18.26
C ASN A 184 -13.00 19.44 18.54
N LYS A 185 -13.62 18.73 17.59
CA LYS A 185 -14.86 17.97 17.81
C LYS A 185 -14.55 16.66 18.54
N PHE A 186 -15.49 16.15 19.29
CA PHE A 186 -15.38 14.86 19.96
C PHE A 186 -15.88 13.74 19.06
N TYR A 187 -15.06 12.70 18.94
CA TYR A 187 -15.37 11.48 18.19
C TYR A 187 -15.37 10.27 19.12
N HIS A 188 -16.27 9.35 18.92
CA HIS A 188 -16.34 8.09 19.65
C HIS A 188 -15.32 7.11 19.08
N HIS A 189 -14.44 6.60 19.92
CA HIS A 189 -13.51 5.53 19.58
C HIS A 189 -14.17 4.19 19.91
N THR A 190 -14.58 3.44 18.89
CA THR A 190 -15.44 2.26 19.05
C THR A 190 -14.82 1.19 19.97
N ARG A 191 -13.60 0.76 19.73
CA ARG A 191 -12.91 -0.26 20.53
C ARG A 191 -12.67 0.17 21.99
N LEU A 192 -12.25 1.41 22.21
CA LEU A 192 -11.94 1.93 23.56
C LEU A 192 -13.18 2.42 24.32
N LYS A 193 -14.32 2.57 23.64
CA LYS A 193 -15.57 3.13 24.17
C LYS A 193 -15.36 4.49 24.85
N LYS A 194 -14.53 5.33 24.25
CA LYS A 194 -14.16 6.66 24.77
C LYS A 194 -14.36 7.73 23.71
N LYS A 195 -14.65 8.95 24.15
CA LYS A 195 -14.65 10.12 23.27
C LYS A 195 -13.25 10.73 23.22
N LEU A 196 -12.74 10.93 22.02
CA LEU A 196 -11.45 11.55 21.76
C LEU A 196 -11.66 12.89 21.03
N ARG A 197 -10.76 13.83 21.27
CA ARG A 197 -10.75 15.14 20.64
C ARG A 197 -9.33 15.45 20.12
N PHE A 198 -9.25 15.95 18.92
CA PHE A 198 -7.97 16.21 18.24
C PHE A 198 -7.76 17.70 18.08
N ALA A 199 -6.80 18.26 18.83
CA ALA A 199 -6.48 19.69 18.82
C ALA A 199 -5.57 20.09 17.65
N ALA A 200 -4.76 19.17 17.13
CA ALA A 200 -3.84 19.39 16.03
C ALA A 200 -3.89 18.22 15.04
N PRO A 201 -4.99 18.05 14.29
CA PRO A 201 -5.04 17.09 13.20
C PRO A 201 -4.20 17.60 12.02
N TYR A 202 -3.44 16.69 11.37
CA TYR A 202 -2.53 17.02 10.29
C TYR A 202 -3.07 16.59 8.94
N GLY A 203 -3.02 17.53 7.98
CA GLY A 203 -3.04 17.21 6.56
C GLY A 203 -1.60 17.14 6.03
N PHE A 204 -1.38 16.31 5.02
CA PHE A 204 -0.07 16.09 4.43
C PHE A 204 -0.07 16.59 2.98
N LEU A 205 0.90 17.43 2.64
CA LEU A 205 1.19 17.83 1.27
C LEU A 205 2.69 17.69 1.05
N ALA A 206 3.10 16.68 0.31
CA ALA A 206 4.51 16.28 0.17
C ALA A 206 5.18 16.14 1.55
N ASN A 207 6.27 16.88 1.82
CA ASN A 207 7.00 16.84 3.08
C ASN A 207 6.45 17.80 4.15
N SER A 208 5.40 18.57 3.84
CA SER A 208 4.83 19.54 4.78
C SER A 208 3.65 18.95 5.56
N LYS A 209 3.63 19.22 6.88
CA LYS A 209 2.51 18.90 7.77
C LYS A 209 1.78 20.21 8.08
N ASN A 210 0.51 20.30 7.75
CA ASN A 210 -0.32 21.45 8.05
C ASN A 210 -1.46 21.05 8.97
N ILE A 211 -1.77 21.89 9.96
CA ILE A 211 -2.95 21.67 10.81
C ILE A 211 -4.19 22.00 9.96
N ILE A 212 -5.10 21.02 9.90
CA ILE A 212 -6.35 21.17 9.16
C ILE A 212 -7.50 21.51 10.08
N GLN A 213 -8.51 22.21 9.55
CA GLN A 213 -9.72 22.56 10.29
C GLN A 213 -10.84 21.54 10.05
N GLU A 214 -10.95 21.06 8.82
CA GLU A 214 -11.96 20.11 8.38
C GLU A 214 -11.42 19.21 7.27
N SER A 215 -12.03 18.04 7.12
CA SER A 215 -11.75 17.07 6.04
C SER A 215 -12.97 16.23 5.72
N TYR A 216 -13.02 15.70 4.53
CA TYR A 216 -14.20 15.08 3.92
C TYR A 216 -13.98 13.61 3.56
N PRO A 217 -15.03 12.86 3.19
CA PRO A 217 -14.92 11.48 2.76
C PRO A 217 -13.89 11.33 1.64
N GLY A 218 -13.00 10.37 1.80
CA GLY A 218 -11.87 10.17 0.90
C GLY A 218 -10.56 10.79 1.37
N ASP A 219 -10.59 11.79 2.25
CA ASP A 219 -9.37 12.39 2.81
C ASP A 219 -8.69 11.46 3.82
N VAL A 220 -7.40 11.73 4.01
CA VAL A 220 -6.57 11.11 5.03
C VAL A 220 -6.09 12.17 6.02
N VAL A 221 -6.38 11.94 7.30
CA VAL A 221 -6.02 12.85 8.38
C VAL A 221 -5.04 12.18 9.32
N GLY A 222 -3.93 12.86 9.65
CA GLY A 222 -3.00 12.44 10.69
C GLY A 222 -3.46 12.87 12.08
N LEU A 223 -3.65 11.92 12.96
CA LEU A 223 -4.08 12.14 14.34
C LEU A 223 -2.92 11.81 15.28
N TYR A 224 -2.60 12.74 16.19
CA TYR A 224 -1.62 12.45 17.23
C TYR A 224 -2.09 11.30 18.12
N ASP A 225 -1.21 10.33 18.33
CA ASP A 225 -1.50 9.12 19.10
C ASP A 225 -0.53 8.95 20.27
N ALA A 226 -1.06 8.94 21.48
CA ALA A 226 -0.30 8.63 22.69
C ALA A 226 -0.03 7.11 22.89
N GLY A 227 -0.27 6.27 21.87
CA GLY A 227 -0.10 4.82 21.91
C GLY A 227 -1.39 4.04 22.10
N ASN A 228 -2.55 4.67 21.89
CA ASN A 228 -3.86 4.05 22.09
C ASN A 228 -4.45 3.43 20.83
N PHE A 229 -4.11 3.98 19.64
CA PHE A 229 -4.64 3.49 18.38
C PHE A 229 -3.99 2.18 17.95
N LYS A 230 -4.81 1.34 17.33
CA LYS A 230 -4.43 0.17 16.55
C LYS A 230 -4.93 0.34 15.11
N ILE A 231 -4.26 -0.31 14.17
CA ILE A 231 -4.78 -0.44 12.80
C ILE A 231 -6.13 -1.16 12.89
N GLY A 232 -7.14 -0.65 12.17
CA GLY A 232 -8.51 -1.13 12.25
C GLY A 232 -9.42 -0.36 13.21
N ASP A 233 -8.87 0.46 14.11
CA ASP A 233 -9.69 1.27 15.02
C ASP A 233 -10.59 2.24 14.25
N THR A 234 -11.83 2.34 14.70
CA THR A 234 -12.84 3.17 14.09
C THR A 234 -13.18 4.37 14.99
N LEU A 235 -13.35 5.51 14.35
CA LEU A 235 -13.85 6.75 14.95
C LEU A 235 -15.19 7.11 14.32
N THR A 236 -16.19 7.44 15.14
CA THR A 236 -17.55 7.80 14.70
C THR A 236 -18.14 8.96 15.50
N GLU A 237 -19.33 9.41 15.14
CA GLU A 237 -20.12 10.35 15.95
C GLU A 237 -21.07 9.67 16.95
N GLY A 238 -20.92 8.35 17.15
CA GLY A 238 -21.65 7.60 18.19
C GLY A 238 -22.12 6.22 17.79
N GLU A 239 -22.20 5.93 16.49
CA GLU A 239 -22.53 4.59 15.99
C GLU A 239 -21.38 3.62 16.25
N GLU A 240 -21.66 2.40 16.69
CA GLU A 240 -20.64 1.35 16.85
C GLU A 240 -20.40 0.65 15.52
N LEU A 241 -19.39 1.11 14.78
CA LEU A 241 -18.98 0.55 13.51
C LEU A 241 -17.58 -0.07 13.61
N PHE A 242 -17.37 -1.17 12.87
CA PHE A 242 -16.07 -1.82 12.68
C PHE A 242 -15.86 -2.06 11.19
N PHE A 243 -14.97 -1.30 10.57
CA PHE A 243 -14.70 -1.40 9.15
C PHE A 243 -13.93 -2.69 8.80
N LYS A 244 -14.37 -3.35 7.73
CA LYS A 244 -13.73 -4.55 7.16
C LYS A 244 -12.79 -4.21 6.02
N GLY A 245 -11.97 -5.19 5.62
CA GLY A 245 -11.11 -5.07 4.43
C GLY A 245 -9.91 -4.16 4.62
N ILE A 246 -9.48 -3.92 5.86
CA ILE A 246 -8.23 -3.23 6.12
C ILE A 246 -7.11 -4.24 5.82
N PRO A 247 -6.17 -3.93 4.88
CA PRO A 247 -5.16 -4.89 4.48
C PRO A 247 -4.29 -5.33 5.66
N SER A 248 -4.27 -6.63 5.92
CA SER A 248 -3.29 -7.25 6.78
C SER A 248 -2.45 -8.20 5.94
N PHE A 249 -1.14 -8.23 6.18
CA PHE A 249 -0.24 -9.03 5.36
C PHE A 249 -0.03 -10.40 5.99
N SER A 250 -0.09 -11.45 5.15
CA SER A 250 0.48 -12.75 5.52
C SER A 250 2.00 -12.67 5.32
N PRO A 251 2.81 -12.88 6.34
CA PRO A 251 4.27 -12.89 6.16
C PRO A 251 4.69 -14.05 5.26
N GLU A 252 5.70 -13.80 4.44
CA GLU A 252 6.29 -14.79 3.55
C GLU A 252 7.70 -15.18 3.96
N ILE A 253 8.39 -14.28 4.67
CA ILE A 253 9.77 -14.50 5.12
C ILE A 253 9.83 -14.36 6.64
N PHE A 254 10.49 -15.32 7.28
CA PHE A 254 10.60 -15.39 8.74
C PHE A 254 12.06 -15.40 9.17
N LYS A 255 12.39 -14.57 10.16
CA LYS A 255 13.72 -14.56 10.78
C LYS A 255 13.62 -14.42 12.30
N GLU A 256 14.52 -15.10 13.01
CA GLU A 256 14.69 -14.92 14.44
C GLU A 256 15.40 -13.60 14.73
N LEU A 257 14.81 -12.79 15.58
CA LEU A 257 15.42 -11.55 16.08
C LEU A 257 16.38 -11.87 17.22
N VAL A 258 17.65 -11.57 17.02
CA VAL A 258 18.71 -11.76 18.02
C VAL A 258 19.17 -10.41 18.56
N ASN A 259 19.09 -10.26 19.86
CA ASN A 259 19.60 -9.07 20.55
C ASN A 259 21.13 -9.13 20.63
N LYS A 260 21.82 -8.13 20.09
CA LYS A 260 23.29 -8.02 20.16
C LYS A 260 23.78 -7.29 21.43
N ASP A 261 22.89 -6.59 22.12
CA ASP A 261 23.22 -5.87 23.36
C ASP A 261 22.19 -6.20 24.45
N PRO A 262 22.53 -7.11 25.37
CA PRO A 262 21.64 -7.49 26.48
C PRO A 262 21.17 -6.32 27.34
N PHE A 263 21.98 -5.26 27.46
CA PHE A 263 21.61 -4.06 28.24
C PHE A 263 20.52 -3.23 27.56
N LYS A 264 20.29 -3.42 26.28
CA LYS A 264 19.27 -2.74 25.46
C LYS A 264 18.01 -3.57 25.22
N SER A 265 17.81 -4.66 25.94
CA SER A 265 16.66 -5.56 25.74
C SER A 265 15.31 -4.86 25.82
N LYS A 266 15.14 -3.93 26.79
CA LYS A 266 13.90 -3.16 26.94
C LYS A 266 13.65 -2.22 25.75
N GLN A 267 14.72 -1.60 25.23
CA GLN A 267 14.63 -0.72 24.05
C GLN A 267 14.29 -1.53 22.80
N LEU A 268 14.92 -2.71 22.62
CA LEU A 268 14.64 -3.62 21.54
C LEU A 268 13.17 -4.07 21.59
N ASP A 269 12.68 -4.48 22.75
CA ASP A 269 11.28 -4.92 22.92
C ASP A 269 10.28 -3.79 22.65
N LYS A 270 10.59 -2.60 23.09
CA LYS A 270 9.76 -1.42 22.80
C LYS A 270 9.77 -1.11 21.31
N GLY A 271 10.96 -1.09 20.68
CA GLY A 271 11.11 -0.79 19.26
C GLY A 271 10.38 -1.78 18.38
N ILE A 272 10.58 -3.09 18.62
CA ILE A 272 9.93 -4.10 17.78
C ILE A 272 8.40 -4.09 17.93
N ARG A 273 7.88 -3.86 19.14
CA ARG A 273 6.43 -3.74 19.36
C ARG A 273 5.87 -2.52 18.60
N GLN A 274 6.54 -1.38 18.64
CA GLN A 274 6.08 -0.19 17.90
C GLN A 274 6.13 -0.41 16.38
N LEU A 275 7.20 -0.99 15.86
CA LEU A 275 7.30 -1.32 14.42
C LEU A 275 6.24 -2.32 13.97
N THR A 276 5.88 -3.28 14.82
CA THR A 276 4.79 -4.22 14.51
C THR A 276 3.41 -3.60 14.64
N ASP A 277 3.24 -2.62 15.53
CA ASP A 277 1.99 -1.84 15.62
C ASP A 277 1.80 -0.93 14.40
N GLU A 278 2.89 -0.48 13.78
CA GLU A 278 2.87 0.26 12.51
C GLU A 278 2.53 -0.62 11.30
N GLY A 279 2.50 -1.95 11.47
CA GLY A 279 2.25 -2.89 10.38
C GLY A 279 3.47 -3.13 9.47
N VAL A 280 4.67 -2.69 9.86
CA VAL A 280 5.91 -2.92 9.09
C VAL A 280 6.29 -4.41 9.08
N ALA A 281 5.99 -5.12 10.16
CA ALA A 281 6.25 -6.54 10.33
C ALA A 281 5.25 -7.17 11.30
N GLN A 282 5.27 -8.48 11.39
CA GLN A 282 4.54 -9.24 12.40
C GLN A 282 5.51 -9.88 13.39
N LEU A 283 5.15 -9.85 14.67
CA LEU A 283 5.92 -10.44 15.77
C LEU A 283 5.25 -11.72 16.23
N PHE A 284 6.02 -12.81 16.27
CA PHE A 284 5.62 -14.09 16.80
C PHE A 284 6.55 -14.47 17.96
N LEU A 285 5.96 -14.81 19.10
CA LEU A 285 6.67 -15.21 20.31
C LEU A 285 6.54 -16.72 20.51
N GLN A 286 7.65 -17.44 20.63
CA GLN A 286 7.62 -18.86 20.97
C GLN A 286 7.12 -19.03 22.40
N HIS A 287 6.44 -20.14 22.70
CA HIS A 287 5.77 -20.40 23.98
C HIS A 287 6.66 -20.21 25.21
N SER A 288 7.95 -20.49 25.11
CA SER A 288 8.93 -20.24 26.18
C SER A 288 9.34 -18.77 26.31
N GLY A 289 8.86 -17.86 25.44
CA GLY A 289 9.29 -16.46 25.36
C GLY A 289 10.75 -16.27 24.96
N SER A 290 11.49 -17.35 24.71
CA SER A 290 12.92 -17.33 24.43
C SER A 290 13.27 -16.84 23.04
N LYS A 291 12.41 -17.07 22.05
CA LYS A 291 12.62 -16.69 20.66
C LYS A 291 11.57 -15.70 20.19
N LYS A 292 12.03 -14.64 19.54
CA LYS A 292 11.21 -13.65 18.84
C LYS A 292 11.39 -13.84 17.34
N ILE A 293 10.32 -14.13 16.65
CA ILE A 293 10.32 -14.35 15.21
C ILE A 293 9.64 -13.14 14.57
N ILE A 294 10.30 -12.58 13.58
CA ILE A 294 9.76 -11.48 12.78
C ILE A 294 9.36 -12.03 11.42
N GLY A 295 8.13 -11.77 11.04
CA GLY A 295 7.59 -12.08 9.74
C GLY A 295 7.40 -10.82 8.90
N THR A 296 7.87 -10.86 7.64
CA THR A 296 7.75 -9.76 6.66
C THR A 296 7.29 -10.30 5.31
N VAL A 297 6.90 -9.40 4.41
CA VAL A 297 6.56 -9.75 3.03
C VAL A 297 7.82 -9.82 2.15
N GLY A 298 8.84 -9.00 2.45
CA GLY A 298 10.04 -8.90 1.62
C GLY A 298 11.33 -8.80 2.44
N GLU A 299 12.43 -9.21 1.82
CA GLU A 299 13.75 -9.28 2.45
C GLU A 299 14.27 -7.90 2.92
N LEU A 300 14.06 -6.85 2.11
CA LEU A 300 14.49 -5.49 2.45
C LEU A 300 13.84 -4.94 3.73
N GLN A 301 12.68 -5.42 4.12
CA GLN A 301 12.03 -4.98 5.34
C GLN A 301 12.85 -5.30 6.60
N PHE A 302 13.60 -6.40 6.60
CA PHE A 302 14.50 -6.72 7.72
C PHE A 302 15.63 -5.70 7.88
N GLU A 303 16.20 -5.21 6.79
CA GLU A 303 17.22 -4.17 6.81
C GLU A 303 16.65 -2.86 7.34
N VAL A 304 15.45 -2.48 6.90
CA VAL A 304 14.74 -1.30 7.39
C VAL A 304 14.45 -1.41 8.89
N ILE A 305 13.96 -2.56 9.34
CA ILE A 305 13.68 -2.81 10.77
C ILE A 305 14.96 -2.71 11.57
N GLN A 306 16.05 -3.33 11.12
CA GLN A 306 17.34 -3.28 11.79
C GLN A 306 17.90 -1.86 11.90
N HIS A 307 17.82 -1.10 10.80
CA HIS A 307 18.23 0.30 10.76
C HIS A 307 17.41 1.16 11.73
N ARG A 308 16.08 1.02 11.72
CA ARG A 308 15.19 1.76 12.59
C ARG A 308 15.38 1.41 14.07
N LEU A 309 15.55 0.12 14.41
CA LEU A 309 15.85 -0.31 15.79
C LEU A 309 17.13 0.30 16.33
N LEU A 310 18.16 0.40 15.48
CA LEU A 310 19.42 1.01 15.87
C LEU A 310 19.29 2.55 16.05
N HIS A 311 18.74 3.23 15.04
CA HIS A 311 18.74 4.70 15.01
C HIS A 311 17.65 5.36 15.85
N GLU A 312 16.47 4.76 15.94
CA GLU A 312 15.34 5.31 16.68
C GLU A 312 15.29 4.85 18.14
N TYR A 313 15.77 3.62 18.43
CA TYR A 313 15.68 3.01 19.76
C TYR A 313 17.04 2.74 20.40
N GLY A 314 18.14 2.92 19.66
CA GLY A 314 19.49 2.64 20.12
C GLY A 314 19.72 1.16 20.41
N ALA A 315 18.96 0.25 19.79
CA ALA A 315 19.01 -1.18 20.03
C ALA A 315 19.61 -1.92 18.83
N SER A 316 20.78 -2.52 19.02
CA SER A 316 21.44 -3.31 17.98
C SER A 316 20.91 -4.73 17.97
N CYS A 317 20.55 -5.23 16.78
CA CYS A 317 20.07 -6.58 16.58
C CYS A 317 20.64 -7.22 15.32
N SER A 318 20.45 -8.52 15.16
CA SER A 318 20.64 -9.25 13.92
C SER A 318 19.47 -10.19 13.68
N PHE A 319 19.38 -10.69 12.47
CA PHE A 319 18.35 -11.63 12.05
C PHE A 319 18.99 -12.95 11.62
N ASN A 320 18.57 -14.06 12.24
CA ASN A 320 18.93 -15.41 11.83
C ASN A 320 17.83 -15.98 10.94
N HIS A 321 18.18 -16.62 9.86
CA HIS A 321 17.23 -17.25 8.95
C HIS A 321 16.52 -18.42 9.62
N ILE A 322 15.19 -18.50 9.40
CA ILE A 322 14.36 -19.64 9.86
C ILE A 322 13.51 -20.08 8.67
N ASN A 323 13.47 -21.37 8.42
CA ASN A 323 12.70 -21.95 7.34
C ASN A 323 11.29 -22.28 7.83
N TYR A 324 10.37 -21.32 7.73
CA TYR A 324 8.94 -21.57 7.83
C TYR A 324 8.28 -21.27 6.48
N TYR A 325 7.34 -22.13 6.10
CA TYR A 325 6.57 -22.00 4.88
C TYR A 325 5.47 -20.93 5.02
N LYS A 326 4.66 -21.03 6.10
CA LYS A 326 3.56 -20.10 6.39
C LYS A 326 3.29 -20.02 7.89
N ALA A 327 2.78 -18.86 8.32
CA ALA A 327 2.18 -18.65 9.62
C ALA A 327 0.65 -18.76 9.49
N CYS A 328 0.01 -19.55 10.35
CA CYS A 328 -1.44 -19.73 10.34
C CYS A 328 -2.00 -19.50 11.74
N TRP A 329 -2.87 -18.49 11.88
CA TRP A 329 -3.63 -18.28 13.12
C TRP A 329 -4.66 -19.36 13.31
N LEU A 330 -4.79 -19.85 14.53
CA LEU A 330 -5.63 -20.98 14.87
C LEU A 330 -6.90 -20.51 15.58
N THR A 331 -8.05 -20.91 15.04
CA THR A 331 -9.33 -20.77 15.73
C THR A 331 -10.08 -22.11 15.75
N SER A 332 -10.85 -22.35 16.77
CA SER A 332 -11.70 -23.54 16.87
C SER A 332 -12.85 -23.32 17.83
N ASN A 333 -14.01 -23.84 17.46
CA ASN A 333 -15.15 -23.96 18.38
C ASN A 333 -14.95 -25.10 19.41
N ASN A 334 -14.02 -26.04 19.14
CA ASN A 334 -13.67 -27.14 20.02
C ASN A 334 -12.34 -26.85 20.74
N LYS A 335 -12.41 -26.24 21.92
CA LYS A 335 -11.23 -25.90 22.74
C LYS A 335 -10.31 -27.08 23.02
N LYS A 336 -10.86 -28.27 23.26
CA LYS A 336 -10.04 -29.48 23.52
C LYS A 336 -9.21 -29.89 22.30
N SER A 337 -9.79 -29.80 21.10
CA SER A 337 -9.07 -30.08 19.85
C SER A 337 -7.92 -29.10 19.65
N LEU A 338 -8.14 -27.80 19.91
CA LEU A 338 -7.12 -26.76 19.83
C LEU A 338 -5.98 -26.99 20.83
N GLU A 339 -6.29 -27.29 22.10
CA GLU A 339 -5.29 -27.60 23.13
C GLU A 339 -4.46 -28.82 22.78
N GLN A 340 -5.08 -29.90 22.27
CA GLN A 340 -4.39 -31.09 21.79
C GLN A 340 -3.47 -30.79 20.62
N PHE A 341 -3.89 -29.97 19.67
CA PHE A 341 -3.05 -29.54 18.55
C PHE A 341 -1.84 -28.76 19.04
N ILE A 342 -2.04 -27.77 19.91
CA ILE A 342 -0.98 -26.95 20.50
C ILE A 342 0.03 -27.84 21.23
N ALA A 343 -0.43 -28.79 22.04
CA ALA A 343 0.45 -29.73 22.75
C ALA A 343 1.23 -30.63 21.78
N LYS A 344 0.58 -31.18 20.73
CA LYS A 344 1.20 -32.04 19.73
C LYS A 344 2.21 -31.32 18.84
N LYS A 345 1.97 -30.06 18.55
CA LYS A 345 2.81 -29.21 17.65
C LYS A 345 3.59 -28.14 18.42
N PHE A 346 3.86 -28.35 19.68
CA PHE A 346 4.45 -27.38 20.63
C PHE A 346 5.65 -26.60 20.06
N ASN A 347 6.56 -27.24 19.33
CA ASN A 347 7.74 -26.60 18.75
C ASN A 347 7.42 -25.64 17.59
N ASN A 348 6.26 -25.82 16.95
CA ASN A 348 5.80 -25.05 15.83
C ASN A 348 4.69 -24.06 16.22
N ILE A 349 4.37 -23.96 17.52
CA ILE A 349 3.40 -22.98 18.01
C ILE A 349 4.11 -21.74 18.51
N THR A 350 3.62 -20.61 18.05
CA THR A 350 3.99 -19.27 18.51
C THR A 350 2.73 -18.51 18.87
N TYR A 351 2.92 -17.34 19.46
CA TYR A 351 1.82 -16.43 19.80
C TYR A 351 2.08 -15.06 19.17
N ASP A 352 1.04 -14.47 18.64
CA ASP A 352 1.13 -13.10 18.15
C ASP A 352 1.14 -12.08 19.32
N LYS A 353 1.19 -10.78 19.01
CA LYS A 353 1.21 -9.70 20.00
C LYS A 353 -0.06 -9.60 20.88
N ASN A 354 -1.14 -10.28 20.50
CA ASN A 354 -2.41 -10.33 21.21
C ASN A 354 -2.64 -11.70 21.88
N ASP A 355 -1.60 -12.52 22.01
CA ASP A 355 -1.61 -13.87 22.57
C ASP A 355 -2.48 -14.88 21.79
N ASN A 356 -2.77 -14.60 20.52
CA ASN A 356 -3.43 -15.59 19.66
C ASN A 356 -2.45 -16.69 19.25
N PRO A 357 -2.85 -17.97 19.29
CA PRO A 357 -1.99 -19.07 18.88
C PRO A 357 -1.79 -19.08 17.36
N VAL A 358 -0.54 -19.26 16.94
CA VAL A 358 -0.13 -19.31 15.53
C VAL A 358 0.69 -20.55 15.27
N PHE A 359 0.28 -21.34 14.30
CA PHE A 359 1.04 -22.48 13.80
C PHE A 359 2.03 -22.03 12.73
N MET A 360 3.31 -22.25 12.99
CA MET A 360 4.40 -22.00 12.06
C MET A 360 4.66 -23.28 11.25
N ALA A 361 4.07 -23.39 10.08
CA ALA A 361 4.22 -24.56 9.23
C ALA A 361 5.61 -24.58 8.57
N ASP A 362 6.35 -25.68 8.69
CA ASP A 362 7.68 -25.81 8.07
C ASP A 362 7.58 -26.03 6.55
N THR A 363 6.54 -26.72 6.10
CA THR A 363 6.29 -27.06 4.70
C THR A 363 4.80 -27.02 4.38
N GLU A 364 4.47 -26.91 3.09
CA GLU A 364 3.10 -27.02 2.60
C GLU A 364 2.45 -28.35 3.02
N TRP A 365 3.21 -29.42 2.93
CA TRP A 365 2.75 -30.76 3.35
C TRP A 365 2.40 -30.78 4.84
N SER A 366 3.22 -30.18 5.70
CA SER A 366 2.96 -30.12 7.14
C SER A 366 1.67 -29.35 7.47
N LEU A 367 1.36 -28.29 6.71
CA LEU A 367 0.12 -27.52 6.83
C LEU A 367 -1.09 -28.35 6.36
N LYS A 368 -0.95 -29.06 5.23
CA LYS A 368 -2.00 -29.94 4.69
C LYS A 368 -2.34 -31.05 5.71
N MET A 369 -1.33 -31.75 6.22
CA MET A 369 -1.51 -32.80 7.22
C MET A 369 -2.11 -32.26 8.53
N ALA A 370 -1.78 -31.03 8.92
CA ALA A 370 -2.36 -30.40 10.11
C ALA A 370 -3.87 -30.20 9.93
N ARG A 371 -4.30 -29.71 8.77
CA ARG A 371 -5.73 -29.51 8.41
C ARG A 371 -6.50 -30.84 8.37
N GLU A 372 -5.92 -31.86 7.75
CA GLU A 372 -6.55 -33.18 7.61
C GLU A 372 -6.73 -33.89 8.98
N ASN A 373 -5.73 -33.79 9.86
CA ASN A 373 -5.78 -34.47 11.17
C ASN A 373 -6.60 -33.70 12.23
N PHE A 374 -6.88 -32.44 12.02
CA PHE A 374 -7.63 -31.58 12.94
C PHE A 374 -8.66 -30.73 12.19
N PRO A 375 -9.71 -31.37 11.64
CA PRO A 375 -10.74 -30.68 10.83
C PRO A 375 -11.56 -29.65 11.63
N ASP A 376 -11.57 -29.76 12.96
CA ASP A 376 -12.25 -28.80 13.86
C ASP A 376 -11.45 -27.48 14.04
N ILE A 377 -10.23 -27.39 13.52
CA ILE A 377 -9.37 -26.22 13.64
C ILE A 377 -9.33 -25.49 12.30
N GLU A 378 -9.62 -24.21 12.33
CA GLU A 378 -9.46 -23.33 11.20
C GLU A 378 -8.05 -22.70 11.20
N PHE A 379 -7.40 -22.75 10.04
CA PHE A 379 -6.04 -22.23 9.82
C PHE A 379 -6.12 -20.99 8.93
N HIS A 380 -6.09 -19.81 9.52
CA HIS A 380 -6.20 -18.53 8.84
C HIS A 380 -4.82 -18.00 8.46
N LEU A 381 -4.62 -17.64 7.21
CA LEU A 381 -3.38 -17.00 6.74
C LEU A 381 -3.31 -15.53 7.15
N ILE A 382 -4.45 -14.92 7.42
CA ILE A 382 -4.62 -13.52 7.82
C ILE A 382 -5.59 -13.48 8.98
N LEU A 383 -5.28 -12.71 10.00
CA LEU A 383 -6.23 -12.41 11.08
C LEU A 383 -7.11 -11.24 10.61
N ASN A 384 -8.37 -11.51 10.35
CA ASN A 384 -9.36 -10.44 10.17
C ASN A 384 -9.63 -9.84 11.56
N HIS A 385 -9.23 -8.60 11.73
CA HIS A 385 -9.51 -7.82 12.96
C HIS A 385 -10.91 -7.27 12.92
#